data_ab7b3fafacc80ef0be021a685fabcca0
#
_entry.id   ab7b3fafacc80ef0be021a685fabcca0
#
_cell.length_a   1.000
_cell.length_b   1.000
_cell.length_c   1.000
_cell.angle_alpha   90.00
_cell.angle_beta   90.00
_cell.angle_gamma   90.00
#
_symmetry.space_group_name_H-M   'P 1'
#
loop_
_entity.id
_entity.type
_entity.pdbx_description
1 polymer ?
#
loop_
_entity_poly.entity_id
_entity_poly.type
_entity_poly.pdbx_seq_one_letter_code
_entity_poly.pdbx_strand_id
1 'polypeptide(L)'
;PTIRYGFSNTHLNAWADIRLRTRDNRSDRKMKRETWTFSGGKRVTQFNKENPIDHLRNSLTTLFYGENFMKTYENYFGSISFTKRFESGLRIGLSALYEDRIPLYNTTDYTFSNKNKVRITTNFPVLGESDTVFFSRHQAVLVSFDVSFKPGQKYIQLPFSKIPLGSKYPTFSFNYTKGISDILGSDVNFDKWRIGISDDKNLKLAGTFKYRINVGGFINAHKVAIQDYQHFKGNQSHLAAGDYLSSFQLLKYYKYSNTNDFYVYGNID
;
A
#
# COMPACT_ATOMS: atom_id res chain seq x y z
N PRO A 1 -3.54 -18.14 -9.04
CA PRO A 1 -4.88 -17.86 -8.54
C PRO A 1 -4.97 -18.08 -7.03
N THR A 2 -5.83 -17.32 -6.36
CA THR A 2 -6.12 -17.45 -4.94
C THR A 2 -7.62 -17.51 -4.75
N ILE A 3 -8.10 -18.44 -3.93
CA ILE A 3 -9.51 -18.57 -3.57
C ILE A 3 -9.61 -18.51 -2.05
N ARG A 4 -10.53 -17.70 -1.52
CA ARG A 4 -10.79 -17.54 -0.11
C ARG A 4 -12.31 -17.51 0.15
N TYR A 5 -12.76 -18.31 1.10
CA TYR A 5 -14.14 -18.32 1.57
C TYR A 5 -14.21 -17.81 3.00
N GLY A 6 -15.10 -16.87 3.26
CA GLY A 6 -15.35 -16.33 4.59
C GLY A 6 -16.56 -17.03 5.22
N PHE A 7 -16.32 -17.91 6.20
CA PHE A 7 -17.40 -18.69 6.83
C PHE A 7 -18.41 -17.82 7.57
N SER A 8 -18.01 -16.70 8.16
CA SER A 8 -18.90 -15.84 8.93
C SER A 8 -19.75 -14.91 8.06
N ASN A 9 -19.27 -14.52 6.89
CA ASN A 9 -19.97 -13.62 5.98
C ASN A 9 -20.43 -14.31 4.69
N THR A 10 -20.15 -15.60 4.52
CA THR A 10 -20.51 -16.42 3.34
C THR A 10 -20.01 -15.85 2.00
N HIS A 11 -19.00 -14.96 2.02
CA HIS A 11 -18.45 -14.38 0.82
C HIS A 11 -17.33 -15.24 0.22
N LEU A 12 -17.47 -15.53 -1.06
CA LEU A 12 -16.41 -16.11 -1.88
C LEU A 12 -15.59 -15.00 -2.53
N ASN A 13 -14.29 -15.03 -2.32
CA ASN A 13 -13.32 -14.15 -2.96
C ASN A 13 -12.36 -14.99 -3.79
N ALA A 14 -12.19 -14.64 -5.06
CA ALA A 14 -11.29 -15.33 -5.98
C ALA A 14 -10.63 -14.33 -6.90
N TRP A 15 -9.30 -14.40 -7.02
CA TRP A 15 -8.53 -13.55 -7.93
C TRP A 15 -7.34 -14.28 -8.51
N ALA A 16 -6.85 -13.78 -9.63
CA ALA A 16 -5.68 -14.31 -10.30
C ALA A 16 -4.72 -13.20 -10.72
N ASP A 17 -3.44 -13.51 -10.70
CA ASP A 17 -2.35 -12.67 -11.19
C ASP A 17 -1.59 -13.42 -12.28
N ILE A 18 -1.43 -12.78 -13.44
CA ILE A 18 -0.63 -13.27 -14.56
C ILE A 18 0.54 -12.32 -14.74
N ARG A 19 1.76 -12.83 -14.65
CA ARG A 19 2.97 -12.04 -14.78
C ARG A 19 3.79 -12.49 -15.97
N LEU A 20 3.90 -11.60 -16.96
CA LEU A 20 4.71 -11.81 -18.16
C LEU A 20 6.03 -11.02 -17.98
N ARG A 21 7.15 -11.72 -18.12
CA ARG A 21 8.48 -11.12 -18.05
C ARG A 21 9.17 -11.31 -19.40
N THR A 22 9.55 -10.21 -20.02
CA THR A 22 10.37 -10.25 -21.23
C THR A 22 11.82 -10.48 -20.82
N ARG A 23 12.36 -11.61 -21.20
CA ARG A 23 13.77 -11.92 -21.06
C ARG A 23 14.44 -11.62 -22.40
N ASP A 24 15.35 -10.65 -22.43
CA ASP A 24 16.15 -10.42 -23.64
C ASP A 24 17.16 -11.56 -23.78
N ASN A 25 16.94 -12.41 -24.79
CA ASN A 25 17.78 -13.59 -25.07
C ASN A 25 19.01 -13.25 -25.92
N ARG A 26 19.19 -11.99 -26.31
CA ARG A 26 20.34 -11.56 -27.10
C ARG A 26 21.50 -11.27 -26.16
N SER A 27 22.67 -11.75 -26.57
CA SER A 27 23.99 -11.67 -25.92
C SER A 27 24.47 -10.25 -25.58
N ASP A 28 23.65 -9.24 -25.72
CA ASP A 28 23.93 -7.90 -25.34
C ASP A 28 23.69 -7.73 -23.84
N ARG A 29 24.76 -7.53 -23.10
CA ARG A 29 24.94 -7.53 -21.64
C ARG A 29 24.05 -6.55 -20.85
N LYS A 30 23.00 -6.03 -21.45
CA LYS A 30 22.13 -4.98 -20.88
C LYS A 30 20.90 -5.58 -20.20
N MET A 31 20.74 -5.28 -18.93
CA MET A 31 19.65 -5.77 -18.09
C MET A 31 18.36 -4.97 -18.34
N LYS A 32 17.68 -5.23 -19.45
CA LYS A 32 16.33 -4.72 -19.68
C LYS A 32 15.34 -5.74 -19.12
N ARG A 33 14.78 -5.49 -17.93
CA ARG A 33 13.69 -6.31 -17.38
C ARG A 33 12.39 -5.55 -17.49
N GLU A 34 11.59 -5.95 -18.44
CA GLU A 34 10.20 -5.51 -18.56
C GLU A 34 9.30 -6.55 -17.94
N THR A 35 8.34 -6.11 -17.17
CA THR A 35 7.37 -6.98 -16.53
C THR A 35 5.99 -6.39 -16.72
N TRP A 36 5.10 -7.16 -17.33
CA TRP A 36 3.68 -6.90 -17.38
C TRP A 36 2.99 -7.76 -16.33
N THR A 37 2.09 -7.17 -15.57
CA THR A 37 1.25 -7.91 -14.61
C THR A 37 -0.20 -7.56 -14.87
N PHE A 38 -1.01 -8.59 -15.03
CA PHE A 38 -2.46 -8.51 -15.18
C PHE A 38 -3.06 -9.18 -13.95
N SER A 39 -3.93 -8.49 -13.25
CA SER A 39 -4.58 -9.03 -12.05
C SER A 39 -6.06 -8.72 -12.11
N GLY A 40 -6.89 -9.62 -11.63
CA GLY A 40 -8.32 -9.39 -11.60
C GLY A 40 -9.06 -10.42 -10.77
N GLY A 41 -10.26 -10.03 -10.35
CA GLY A 41 -11.15 -10.86 -9.56
C GLY A 41 -11.85 -10.11 -8.44
N LYS A 42 -12.21 -10.84 -7.40
CA LYS A 42 -12.85 -10.32 -6.19
C LYS A 42 -11.98 -10.57 -4.97
N ARG A 43 -11.73 -9.55 -4.16
CA ARG A 43 -10.91 -9.66 -2.94
C ARG A 43 -11.37 -8.72 -1.83
N VAL A 44 -10.89 -8.97 -0.62
CA VAL A 44 -10.95 -8.04 0.50
C VAL A 44 -9.63 -7.28 0.59
N THR A 45 -9.71 -5.96 0.67
CA THR A 45 -8.56 -5.05 0.68
C THR A 45 -8.62 -4.14 1.90
N GLN A 46 -7.48 -3.84 2.51
CA GLN A 46 -7.39 -2.86 3.60
C GLN A 46 -7.42 -1.42 3.04
N PHE A 47 -7.97 -0.48 3.81
CA PHE A 47 -7.93 0.94 3.46
C PHE A 47 -6.48 1.43 3.30
N ASN A 48 -5.61 1.08 4.24
CA ASN A 48 -4.17 1.33 4.11
C ASN A 48 -3.51 0.26 3.22
N LYS A 49 -3.47 0.53 1.92
CA LYS A 49 -2.89 -0.39 0.91
C LYS A 49 -1.35 -0.40 0.93
N GLU A 50 -0.73 0.73 1.29
CA GLU A 50 0.72 0.89 1.24
C GLU A 50 1.42 0.19 2.42
N ASN A 51 0.82 0.28 3.60
CA ASN A 51 1.38 -0.27 4.84
C ASN A 51 0.29 -1.06 5.61
N PRO A 52 -0.14 -2.22 5.10
CA PRO A 52 -1.24 -2.96 5.69
C PRO A 52 -0.92 -3.41 7.11
N ILE A 53 -1.97 -3.47 7.94
CA ILE A 53 -1.89 -3.99 9.31
C ILE A 53 -1.77 -5.51 9.23
N ASP A 54 -0.89 -6.08 10.04
CA ASP A 54 -0.68 -7.52 10.10
C ASP A 54 -1.96 -8.26 10.57
N HIS A 55 -2.32 -9.32 9.84
CA HIS A 55 -3.53 -10.11 10.10
C HIS A 55 -3.51 -10.79 11.47
N LEU A 56 -2.37 -11.36 11.88
CA LEU A 56 -2.23 -12.03 13.17
C LEU A 56 -2.42 -11.04 14.32
N ARG A 57 -1.75 -9.89 14.24
CA ARG A 57 -1.88 -8.82 15.24
C ARG A 57 -3.32 -8.36 15.36
N ASN A 58 -3.99 -8.08 14.24
CA ASN A 58 -5.38 -7.66 14.26
C ASN A 58 -6.30 -8.74 14.82
N SER A 59 -6.07 -10.00 14.51
CA SER A 59 -6.87 -11.11 15.06
C SER A 59 -6.72 -11.20 16.58
N LEU A 60 -5.51 -11.07 17.12
CA LEU A 60 -5.26 -11.08 18.55
C LEU A 60 -5.94 -9.88 19.25
N THR A 61 -5.79 -8.66 18.72
CA THR A 61 -6.42 -7.49 19.32
C THR A 61 -7.95 -7.57 19.27
N THR A 62 -8.51 -8.08 18.18
CA THR A 62 -9.95 -8.25 18.05
C THR A 62 -10.48 -9.31 19.01
N LEU A 63 -9.84 -10.47 19.13
CA LEU A 63 -10.30 -11.57 19.99
C LEU A 63 -10.16 -11.27 21.48
N PHE A 64 -9.06 -10.62 21.91
CA PHE A 64 -8.81 -10.36 23.31
C PHE A 64 -9.35 -9.03 23.83
N TYR A 65 -9.40 -8.01 22.96
CA TYR A 65 -9.77 -6.63 23.36
C TYR A 65 -11.00 -6.08 22.63
N GLY A 66 -11.53 -6.78 21.63
CA GLY A 66 -12.63 -6.28 20.79
C GLY A 66 -12.21 -5.16 19.82
N GLU A 67 -10.90 -4.92 19.69
CA GLU A 67 -10.37 -3.83 18.85
C GLU A 67 -9.97 -4.34 17.46
N ASN A 68 -10.79 -4.02 16.47
CA ASN A 68 -10.50 -4.27 15.06
C ASN A 68 -9.83 -3.04 14.45
N PHE A 69 -8.50 -3.08 14.31
CA PHE A 69 -7.72 -2.00 13.68
C PHE A 69 -7.65 -2.12 12.15
N MET A 70 -7.75 -3.34 11.62
CA MET A 70 -7.67 -3.61 10.20
C MET A 70 -8.99 -3.30 9.50
N LYS A 71 -9.19 -2.05 9.10
CA LYS A 71 -10.36 -1.64 8.34
C LYS A 71 -10.27 -2.14 6.91
N THR A 72 -11.33 -2.80 6.42
CA THR A 72 -11.33 -3.48 5.14
C THR A 72 -12.59 -3.19 4.35
N TYR A 73 -12.50 -3.34 3.05
CA TYR A 73 -13.62 -3.33 2.11
C TYR A 73 -13.45 -4.45 1.09
N GLU A 74 -14.53 -4.87 0.49
CA GLU A 74 -14.53 -5.84 -0.59
C GLU A 74 -14.50 -5.10 -1.93
N ASN A 75 -13.79 -5.63 -2.92
CA ASN A 75 -13.77 -5.03 -4.25
C ASN A 75 -13.70 -6.07 -5.36
N TYR A 76 -14.47 -5.83 -6.42
CA TYR A 76 -14.17 -6.39 -7.72
C TYR A 76 -13.11 -5.50 -8.36
N PHE A 77 -12.07 -6.08 -8.92
CA PHE A 77 -10.99 -5.30 -9.49
C PHE A 77 -10.43 -5.91 -10.76
N GLY A 78 -9.90 -5.04 -11.61
CA GLY A 78 -9.08 -5.36 -12.75
C GLY A 78 -7.89 -4.42 -12.82
N SER A 79 -6.69 -4.93 -12.98
CA SER A 79 -5.49 -4.09 -13.07
C SER A 79 -4.51 -4.58 -14.11
N ILE A 80 -3.85 -3.64 -14.74
CA ILE A 80 -2.71 -3.84 -15.62
C ILE A 80 -1.56 -2.99 -15.10
N SER A 81 -0.38 -3.57 -14.99
CA SER A 81 0.83 -2.82 -14.63
C SER A 81 2.00 -3.21 -15.51
N PHE A 82 2.78 -2.21 -15.87
CA PHE A 82 4.03 -2.32 -16.59
C PHE A 82 5.16 -1.78 -15.74
N THR A 83 6.25 -2.53 -15.63
CA THR A 83 7.47 -2.07 -14.94
C THR A 83 8.68 -2.35 -15.81
N LYS A 84 9.52 -1.32 -15.98
CA LYS A 84 10.81 -1.41 -16.68
C LYS A 84 11.93 -0.97 -15.76
N ARG A 85 12.99 -1.79 -15.70
CA ARG A 85 14.21 -1.50 -14.94
C ARG A 85 15.37 -1.33 -15.89
N PHE A 86 16.14 -0.27 -15.69
CA PHE A 86 17.32 0.08 -16.48
C PHE A 86 18.59 -0.18 -15.66
N GLU A 87 19.70 -0.40 -16.36
CA GLU A 87 21.02 -0.58 -15.73
C GLU A 87 21.56 0.69 -15.06
N SER A 88 21.05 1.85 -15.44
CA SER A 88 21.37 3.13 -14.80
C SER A 88 20.87 3.24 -13.36
N GLY A 89 20.13 2.25 -12.86
CA GLY A 89 19.43 2.32 -11.58
C GLY A 89 18.06 2.98 -11.66
N LEU A 90 17.60 3.33 -12.87
CA LEU A 90 16.26 3.87 -13.11
C LEU A 90 15.25 2.73 -13.21
N ARG A 91 14.11 2.89 -12.54
CA ARG A 91 12.91 2.06 -12.66
C ARG A 91 11.71 2.94 -12.96
N ILE A 92 10.95 2.55 -13.96
CA ILE A 92 9.69 3.21 -14.34
C ILE A 92 8.56 2.19 -14.20
N GLY A 93 7.46 2.62 -13.62
CA GLY A 93 6.22 1.86 -13.48
C GLY A 93 5.05 2.66 -14.04
N LEU A 94 4.13 1.96 -14.69
CA LEU A 94 2.82 2.48 -15.10
C LEU A 94 1.77 1.45 -14.66
N SER A 95 0.66 1.90 -14.14
CA SER A 95 -0.45 1.01 -13.81
C SER A 95 -1.81 1.67 -14.03
N ALA A 96 -2.78 0.85 -14.41
CA ALA A 96 -4.18 1.21 -14.43
C ALA A 96 -4.93 0.19 -13.58
N LEU A 97 -5.84 0.68 -12.74
CA LEU A 97 -6.63 -0.10 -11.81
C LEU A 97 -8.08 0.36 -11.87
N TYR A 98 -8.97 -0.59 -12.07
CA TYR A 98 -10.39 -0.42 -11.84
C TYR A 98 -10.79 -1.16 -10.56
N GLU A 99 -11.59 -0.52 -9.72
CA GLU A 99 -12.18 -1.12 -8.51
C GLU A 99 -13.65 -0.75 -8.39
N ASP A 100 -14.52 -1.74 -8.19
CA ASP A 100 -15.88 -1.56 -7.67
C ASP A 100 -15.84 -1.88 -6.17
N ARG A 101 -15.93 -0.85 -5.33
CA ARG A 101 -15.67 -0.89 -3.90
C ARG A 101 -16.96 -1.06 -3.11
N ILE A 102 -17.04 -2.12 -2.32
CA ILE A 102 -18.22 -2.53 -1.55
C ILE A 102 -17.90 -2.43 -0.07
N PRO A 103 -18.71 -1.70 0.74
CA PRO A 103 -18.51 -1.63 2.18
C PRO A 103 -18.69 -3.00 2.84
N LEU A 104 -17.84 -3.30 3.81
CA LEU A 104 -17.93 -4.50 4.64
C LEU A 104 -18.32 -4.12 6.07
N TYR A 105 -19.28 -4.84 6.61
CA TYR A 105 -19.71 -4.73 8.01
C TYR A 105 -19.16 -5.90 8.83
N ASN A 106 -19.02 -5.70 10.13
CA ASN A 106 -18.69 -6.80 11.02
C ASN A 106 -19.84 -7.82 11.02
N THR A 107 -19.48 -9.08 10.87
CA THR A 107 -20.45 -10.21 10.83
C THR A 107 -20.43 -11.05 12.11
N THR A 108 -19.54 -10.74 13.05
CA THR A 108 -19.41 -11.42 14.33
C THR A 108 -19.02 -10.43 15.42
N ASP A 109 -19.54 -10.65 16.62
CA ASP A 109 -19.17 -9.92 17.84
C ASP A 109 -18.45 -10.85 18.85
N TYR A 110 -17.92 -11.99 18.38
CA TYR A 110 -17.24 -12.96 19.23
C TYR A 110 -15.88 -12.44 19.68
N THR A 111 -15.69 -12.39 21.01
CA THR A 111 -14.41 -12.07 21.66
C THR A 111 -14.19 -13.03 22.84
N PHE A 112 -12.93 -13.30 23.20
CA PHE A 112 -12.60 -14.06 24.41
C PHE A 112 -12.83 -13.24 25.69
N SER A 113 -12.86 -11.92 25.58
CA SER A 113 -13.09 -11.00 26.71
C SER A 113 -14.58 -10.85 27.02
N ASN A 114 -15.20 -11.92 27.45
CA ASN A 114 -16.66 -11.98 27.71
C ASN A 114 -17.10 -11.22 28.97
N LYS A 115 -16.18 -10.66 29.76
CA LYS A 115 -16.49 -10.05 31.06
C LYS A 115 -17.25 -8.73 30.99
N ASN A 116 -17.25 -8.01 29.87
CA ASN A 116 -17.85 -6.66 29.78
C ASN A 116 -18.70 -6.41 28.52
N LYS A 117 -19.18 -7.44 27.81
CA LYS A 117 -19.94 -7.25 26.54
C LYS A 117 -19.23 -6.28 25.59
N VAL A 118 -17.91 -6.44 25.44
CA VAL A 118 -17.10 -5.59 24.57
C VAL A 118 -17.54 -5.82 23.13
N ARG A 119 -18.17 -4.82 22.56
CA ARG A 119 -18.53 -4.83 21.14
C ARG A 119 -17.26 -4.67 20.31
N ILE A 120 -17.10 -5.49 19.26
CA ILE A 120 -16.00 -5.29 18.31
C ILE A 120 -16.15 -3.92 17.65
N THR A 121 -15.05 -3.16 17.61
CA THR A 121 -15.05 -1.84 16.95
C THR A 121 -15.44 -1.96 15.49
N THR A 122 -16.18 -0.97 14.98
CA THR A 122 -16.67 -0.95 13.59
C THR A 122 -15.57 -1.19 12.57
N ASN A 123 -15.91 -1.80 11.44
CA ASN A 123 -14.97 -1.94 10.31
C ASN A 123 -14.76 -0.63 9.52
N PHE A 124 -15.52 0.42 9.81
CA PHE A 124 -15.30 1.74 9.21
C PHE A 124 -14.24 2.53 9.96
N PRO A 125 -13.38 3.29 9.25
CA PRO A 125 -12.42 4.17 9.90
C PRO A 125 -13.11 5.23 10.75
N VAL A 126 -12.52 5.56 11.90
CA VAL A 126 -12.91 6.69 12.74
C VAL A 126 -11.84 7.76 12.60
N LEU A 127 -12.21 8.92 12.08
CA LEU A 127 -11.34 10.08 11.93
C LEU A 127 -11.51 11.03 13.13
N GLY A 128 -10.44 11.71 13.53
CA GLY A 128 -10.48 12.63 14.65
C GLY A 128 -10.97 11.98 15.95
N GLU A 129 -11.83 12.66 16.69
CA GLU A 129 -12.29 12.19 18.00
C GLU A 129 -13.51 11.25 17.93
N SER A 130 -14.42 11.42 16.99
CA SER A 130 -15.67 10.65 16.95
C SER A 130 -16.25 10.36 15.57
N ASP A 131 -15.68 10.91 14.49
CA ASP A 131 -16.31 10.85 13.18
C ASP A 131 -16.05 9.49 12.49
N THR A 132 -17.06 8.62 12.49
CA THR A 132 -17.03 7.38 11.71
C THR A 132 -17.30 7.70 10.25
N VAL A 133 -16.35 7.36 9.37
CA VAL A 133 -16.50 7.57 7.93
C VAL A 133 -17.14 6.36 7.29
N PHE A 134 -18.42 6.50 6.99
CA PHE A 134 -19.14 5.54 6.18
C PHE A 134 -18.93 5.84 4.70
N PHE A 135 -18.86 4.82 3.88
CA PHE A 135 -18.89 4.97 2.43
C PHE A 135 -19.94 4.05 1.81
N SER A 136 -20.55 4.50 0.73
CA SER A 136 -21.42 3.69 -0.12
C SER A 136 -20.61 2.97 -1.19
N ARG A 137 -21.19 1.95 -1.83
CA ARG A 137 -20.60 1.32 -2.99
C ARG A 137 -20.33 2.36 -4.07
N HIS A 138 -19.11 2.37 -4.60
CA HIS A 138 -18.70 3.28 -5.67
C HIS A 138 -17.59 2.64 -6.50
N GLN A 139 -17.43 3.15 -7.72
CA GLN A 139 -16.39 2.72 -8.63
C GLN A 139 -15.22 3.71 -8.63
N ALA A 140 -14.01 3.18 -8.91
CA ALA A 140 -12.81 3.97 -9.05
C ALA A 140 -11.94 3.48 -10.19
N VAL A 141 -11.54 4.41 -11.07
CA VAL A 141 -10.49 4.20 -12.07
C VAL A 141 -9.27 5.01 -11.67
N LEU A 142 -8.17 4.33 -11.45
CA LEU A 142 -6.91 4.92 -11.01
C LEU A 142 -5.82 4.64 -12.05
N VAL A 143 -5.08 5.68 -12.43
CA VAL A 143 -3.89 5.55 -13.27
C VAL A 143 -2.70 6.05 -12.45
N SER A 144 -1.64 5.24 -12.34
CA SER A 144 -0.46 5.61 -11.56
C SER A 144 0.81 5.54 -12.39
N PHE A 145 1.71 6.48 -12.11
CA PHE A 145 3.04 6.58 -12.66
C PHE A 145 4.07 6.61 -11.54
N ASP A 146 5.03 5.70 -11.59
CA ASP A 146 6.06 5.52 -10.57
C ASP A 146 7.44 5.61 -11.19
N VAL A 147 8.31 6.42 -10.61
CA VAL A 147 9.73 6.50 -10.96
C VAL A 147 10.55 6.28 -9.70
N SER A 148 11.56 5.45 -9.81
CA SER A 148 12.60 5.29 -8.78
C SER A 148 13.97 5.31 -9.43
N PHE A 149 14.87 6.14 -8.91
CA PHE A 149 16.20 6.30 -9.45
C PHE A 149 17.26 6.21 -8.36
N LYS A 150 18.17 5.26 -8.50
CA LYS A 150 19.35 5.09 -7.65
C LYS A 150 20.61 5.35 -8.47
N PRO A 151 21.16 6.58 -8.47
CA PRO A 151 22.35 6.93 -9.24
C PRO A 151 23.53 6.04 -8.90
N GLY A 152 24.40 5.76 -9.86
CA GLY A 152 25.63 4.99 -9.64
C GLY A 152 25.42 3.56 -9.15
N GLN A 153 24.27 2.95 -9.43
CA GLN A 153 23.98 1.55 -9.10
C GLN A 153 25.03 0.63 -9.74
N LYS A 154 25.72 -0.14 -8.90
CA LYS A 154 26.71 -1.15 -9.35
C LYS A 154 26.07 -2.53 -9.40
N TYR A 155 26.64 -3.39 -10.26
CA TYR A 155 26.16 -4.76 -10.45
C TYR A 155 27.33 -5.73 -10.50
N ILE A 156 27.14 -6.93 -9.96
CA ILE A 156 27.97 -8.11 -10.28
C ILE A 156 27.29 -8.85 -11.43
N GLN A 157 28.06 -9.17 -12.45
CA GLN A 157 27.63 -10.02 -13.55
C GLN A 157 27.89 -11.49 -13.18
N LEU A 158 26.82 -12.28 -13.08
CA LEU A 158 26.88 -13.74 -13.05
C LEU A 158 26.59 -14.32 -14.43
N PRO A 159 26.90 -15.59 -14.69
CA PRO A 159 26.66 -16.20 -16.02
C PRO A 159 25.22 -16.05 -16.52
N PHE A 160 24.23 -16.10 -15.62
CA PHE A 160 22.81 -16.08 -15.97
C PHE A 160 22.02 -14.92 -15.33
N SER A 161 22.68 -14.04 -14.56
CA SER A 161 21.99 -12.94 -13.86
C SER A 161 22.94 -11.82 -13.50
N LYS A 162 22.35 -10.62 -13.26
CA LYS A 162 23.06 -9.48 -12.66
C LYS A 162 22.48 -9.24 -11.26
N ILE A 163 23.33 -9.10 -10.26
CA ILE A 163 22.96 -8.80 -8.89
C ILE A 163 23.34 -7.36 -8.58
N PRO A 164 22.40 -6.52 -8.13
CA PRO A 164 22.73 -5.16 -7.72
C PRO A 164 23.55 -5.18 -6.42
N LEU A 165 24.71 -4.50 -6.42
CA LEU A 165 25.58 -4.32 -5.25
C LEU A 165 25.20 -3.12 -4.39
N GLY A 166 24.35 -2.25 -4.91
CA GLY A 166 24.01 -0.98 -4.27
C GLY A 166 24.72 0.22 -4.92
N SER A 167 24.57 1.36 -4.31
CA SER A 167 25.13 2.65 -4.73
C SER A 167 25.56 3.45 -3.50
N LYS A 168 26.44 4.43 -3.72
CA LYS A 168 26.82 5.43 -2.71
C LYS A 168 25.77 6.54 -2.55
N TYR A 169 24.85 6.65 -3.49
CA TYR A 169 23.85 7.71 -3.55
C TYR A 169 22.50 7.21 -3.06
N PRO A 170 21.66 8.11 -2.52
CA PRO A 170 20.31 7.77 -2.11
C PRO A 170 19.44 7.38 -3.30
N THR A 171 18.32 6.74 -2.98
CA THR A 171 17.25 6.45 -3.94
C THR A 171 16.27 7.60 -3.93
N PHE A 172 16.02 8.17 -5.10
CA PHE A 172 14.98 9.16 -5.33
C PHE A 172 13.74 8.46 -5.87
N SER A 173 12.57 8.84 -5.41
CA SER A 173 11.29 8.29 -5.88
C SER A 173 10.30 9.40 -6.20
N PHE A 174 9.50 9.16 -7.22
CA PHE A 174 8.35 9.99 -7.57
C PHE A 174 7.16 9.06 -7.86
N ASN A 175 6.02 9.35 -7.26
CA ASN A 175 4.77 8.65 -7.49
C ASN A 175 3.71 9.68 -7.84
N TYR A 176 2.92 9.39 -8.85
CA TYR A 176 1.75 10.17 -9.20
C TYR A 176 0.58 9.24 -9.46
N THR A 177 -0.58 9.55 -8.88
CA THR A 177 -1.82 8.77 -9.07
C THR A 177 -2.94 9.71 -9.40
N LYS A 178 -3.62 9.44 -10.51
CA LYS A 178 -4.83 10.14 -10.93
C LYS A 178 -6.05 9.26 -10.75
N GLY A 179 -7.04 9.73 -10.02
CA GLY A 179 -8.40 9.23 -10.04
C GLY A 179 -9.18 9.90 -11.18
N ILE A 180 -9.78 9.11 -12.05
CA ILE A 180 -10.47 9.61 -13.25
C ILE A 180 -11.96 9.36 -13.09
N SER A 181 -12.78 10.44 -13.11
CA SER A 181 -14.25 10.35 -13.08
C SER A 181 -14.82 9.96 -14.42
N ASP A 182 -16.07 9.49 -14.40
CA ASP A 182 -16.94 9.26 -15.55
C ASP A 182 -16.48 8.17 -16.52
N ILE A 183 -15.32 7.54 -16.31
CA ILE A 183 -14.85 6.38 -17.06
C ILE A 183 -15.27 5.11 -16.31
N LEU A 184 -15.94 4.18 -16.97
CA LEU A 184 -16.46 2.93 -16.41
C LEU A 184 -17.28 3.13 -15.10
N GLY A 185 -17.98 4.27 -15.00
CA GLY A 185 -18.77 4.60 -13.83
C GLY A 185 -17.95 5.08 -12.62
N SER A 186 -16.71 5.49 -12.82
CA SER A 186 -15.85 5.96 -11.74
C SER A 186 -16.37 7.25 -11.10
N ASP A 187 -16.43 7.23 -9.78
CA ASP A 187 -16.90 8.36 -8.95
C ASP A 187 -15.78 9.24 -8.43
N VAL A 188 -14.49 8.85 -8.60
CA VAL A 188 -13.35 9.54 -8.01
C VAL A 188 -12.71 10.54 -9.00
N ASN A 189 -12.29 11.69 -8.49
CA ASN A 189 -11.56 12.70 -9.27
C ASN A 189 -10.54 13.39 -8.38
N PHE A 190 -9.27 12.98 -8.50
CA PHE A 190 -8.17 13.54 -7.73
C PHE A 190 -6.83 13.36 -8.43
N ASP A 191 -5.86 14.18 -8.02
CA ASP A 191 -4.47 14.11 -8.45
C ASP A 191 -3.57 14.07 -7.21
N LYS A 192 -2.99 12.90 -6.91
CA LYS A 192 -2.12 12.65 -5.76
C LYS A 192 -0.68 12.48 -6.25
N TRP A 193 0.27 13.10 -5.55
CA TRP A 193 1.69 13.01 -5.85
C TRP A 193 2.53 12.79 -4.60
N ARG A 194 3.71 12.22 -4.76
CA ARG A 194 4.70 12.04 -3.71
C ARG A 194 6.10 12.03 -4.30
N ILE A 195 7.01 12.74 -3.65
CA ILE A 195 8.45 12.71 -3.89
C ILE A 195 9.11 12.17 -2.64
N GLY A 196 10.05 11.25 -2.80
CA GLY A 196 10.75 10.64 -1.68
C GLY A 196 12.26 10.53 -1.92
N ILE A 197 13.00 10.56 -0.81
CA ILE A 197 14.43 10.24 -0.75
C ILE A 197 14.66 9.23 0.36
N SER A 198 15.42 8.17 0.07
CA SER A 198 15.75 7.14 1.07
C SER A 198 17.14 6.57 0.83
N ASP A 199 17.84 6.22 1.90
CA ASP A 199 19.13 5.53 1.83
C ASP A 199 19.34 4.67 3.07
N ASP A 200 20.21 3.65 2.90
CA ASP A 200 20.70 2.77 3.94
C ASP A 200 22.24 2.84 3.89
N LYS A 201 22.83 3.57 4.84
CA LYS A 201 24.30 3.75 4.92
C LYS A 201 24.90 2.84 5.97
N ASN A 202 25.76 1.93 5.56
CA ASN A 202 26.57 1.15 6.48
C ASN A 202 27.70 2.02 7.07
N LEU A 203 27.63 2.30 8.36
CA LEU A 203 28.60 3.05 9.14
C LEU A 203 29.69 2.15 9.78
N LYS A 204 29.86 0.93 9.27
CA LYS A 204 30.79 -0.09 9.77
C LYS A 204 30.51 -0.44 11.24
N LEU A 205 31.46 -0.10 12.15
CA LEU A 205 31.33 -0.40 13.58
C LEU A 205 30.18 0.35 14.27
N ALA A 206 29.70 1.48 13.70
CA ALA A 206 28.58 2.24 14.23
C ALA A 206 27.20 1.74 13.77
N GLY A 207 27.16 0.65 12.97
CA GLY A 207 25.91 0.06 12.51
C GLY A 207 25.46 0.56 11.14
N THR A 208 24.15 0.60 10.91
CA THR A 208 23.56 1.06 9.64
C THR A 208 22.62 2.22 9.94
N PHE A 209 22.87 3.34 9.31
CA PHE A 209 22.00 4.52 9.34
C PHE A 209 21.01 4.46 8.18
N LYS A 210 19.74 4.44 8.50
CA LYS A 210 18.65 4.40 7.50
C LYS A 210 17.79 5.62 7.63
N TYR A 211 17.43 6.21 6.51
CA TYR A 211 16.47 7.31 6.50
C TYR A 211 15.52 7.24 5.31
N ARG A 212 14.33 7.76 5.52
CA ARG A 212 13.31 7.95 4.50
C ARG A 212 12.59 9.27 4.74
N ILE A 213 12.59 10.14 3.76
CA ILE A 213 11.89 11.44 3.80
C ILE A 213 10.97 11.50 2.59
N ASN A 214 9.74 11.89 2.82
CA ASN A 214 8.73 12.02 1.76
C ASN A 214 7.98 13.34 1.90
N VAL A 215 7.70 13.93 0.76
CA VAL A 215 6.84 15.11 0.60
C VAL A 215 5.79 14.75 -0.44
N GLY A 216 4.54 15.05 -0.17
CA GLY A 216 3.46 14.74 -1.09
C GLY A 216 2.18 15.49 -0.77
N GLY A 217 1.16 15.20 -1.53
CA GLY A 217 -0.14 15.82 -1.32
C GLY A 217 -1.08 15.60 -2.51
N PHE A 218 -2.17 16.34 -2.48
CA PHE A 218 -3.18 16.34 -3.52
C PHE A 218 -3.19 17.70 -4.21
N ILE A 219 -3.01 17.70 -5.54
CA ILE A 219 -3.13 18.94 -6.36
C ILE A 219 -4.62 19.23 -6.58
N ASN A 220 -5.40 18.18 -6.76
CA ASN A 220 -6.83 18.21 -6.92
C ASN A 220 -7.43 17.13 -6.01
N ALA A 221 -8.42 17.50 -5.22
CA ALA A 221 -9.11 16.62 -4.28
C ALA A 221 -10.64 16.78 -4.38
N HIS A 222 -11.20 16.96 -5.60
CA HIS A 222 -12.63 17.20 -5.78
C HIS A 222 -13.51 16.05 -5.30
N LYS A 223 -13.13 14.81 -5.62
CA LYS A 223 -13.83 13.59 -5.19
C LYS A 223 -12.81 12.55 -4.79
N VAL A 224 -12.36 12.59 -3.54
CA VAL A 224 -11.41 11.63 -2.98
C VAL A 224 -12.15 10.73 -2.00
N ALA A 225 -12.17 9.44 -2.26
CA ALA A 225 -12.67 8.47 -1.31
C ALA A 225 -11.60 8.18 -0.23
N ILE A 226 -12.03 7.84 0.99
CA ILE A 226 -11.12 7.57 2.09
C ILE A 226 -10.09 6.46 1.76
N GLN A 227 -10.44 5.54 0.87
CA GLN A 227 -9.54 4.48 0.40
C GLN A 227 -8.35 5.02 -0.42
N ASP A 228 -8.46 6.24 -0.94
CA ASP A 228 -7.45 6.89 -1.78
C ASP A 228 -6.63 7.94 -1.02
N TYR A 229 -7.00 8.26 0.24
CA TYR A 229 -6.22 9.13 1.12
C TYR A 229 -4.78 8.63 1.25
N GLN A 230 -3.87 9.49 1.63
CA GLN A 230 -2.58 9.06 2.11
C GLN A 230 -2.75 8.49 3.51
N HIS A 231 -2.54 7.20 3.66
CA HIS A 231 -2.57 6.52 4.95
C HIS A 231 -1.16 6.27 5.44
N PHE A 232 -0.91 6.65 6.70
CA PHE A 232 0.31 6.34 7.41
C PHE A 232 0.10 5.13 8.31
N LYS A 233 1.12 4.33 8.51
CA LYS A 233 1.05 3.19 9.43
C LYS A 233 1.19 3.68 10.86
N GLY A 234 0.08 3.79 11.56
CA GLY A 234 0.05 4.06 12.99
C GLY A 234 0.36 2.83 13.83
N ASN A 235 0.28 2.97 15.14
CA ASN A 235 0.31 1.88 16.11
C ASN A 235 -0.61 2.20 17.28
N GLN A 236 -1.46 1.24 17.66
CA GLN A 236 -2.31 1.31 18.85
C GLN A 236 -2.20 0.06 19.71
N SER A 237 -1.42 -0.93 19.28
CA SER A 237 -1.19 -2.14 20.02
C SER A 237 -0.04 -1.98 21.02
N HIS A 238 -0.05 -2.76 22.08
CA HIS A 238 1.06 -2.84 23.03
C HIS A 238 2.35 -3.42 22.42
N LEU A 239 2.26 -3.96 21.20
CA LEU A 239 3.39 -4.50 20.45
C LEU A 239 3.84 -3.49 19.42
N ALA A 240 5.11 -3.09 19.47
CA ALA A 240 5.72 -2.21 18.47
C ALA A 240 5.64 -2.81 17.07
N ALA A 241 5.45 -1.98 16.04
CA ALA A 241 5.56 -2.42 14.66
C ALA A 241 7.02 -2.77 14.35
N GLY A 242 7.26 -3.88 13.66
CA GLY A 242 8.62 -4.37 13.38
C GLY A 242 9.41 -3.54 12.36
N ASP A 243 8.75 -2.66 11.61
CA ASP A 243 9.40 -1.78 10.62
C ASP A 243 9.24 -0.33 11.03
N TYR A 244 10.28 0.20 11.70
CA TYR A 244 10.32 1.57 12.19
C TYR A 244 10.35 2.62 11.07
N LEU A 245 10.95 2.30 9.92
CA LEU A 245 11.04 3.22 8.77
C LEU A 245 9.72 3.39 8.01
N SER A 246 8.72 2.58 8.28
CA SER A 246 7.42 2.68 7.62
C SER A 246 6.27 2.95 8.58
N SER A 247 6.54 3.11 9.88
CA SER A 247 5.49 3.24 10.89
C SER A 247 5.73 4.39 11.87
N PHE A 248 4.64 4.97 12.35
CA PHE A 248 4.60 5.99 13.39
C PHE A 248 4.09 5.37 14.68
N GLN A 249 4.99 5.03 15.60
CA GLN A 249 4.69 4.23 16.79
C GLN A 249 3.70 4.89 17.76
N LEU A 250 3.61 6.23 17.75
CA LEU A 250 2.73 7.00 18.64
C LEU A 250 1.45 7.48 17.95
N LEU A 251 1.28 7.23 16.66
CA LEU A 251 0.15 7.70 15.88
C LEU A 251 -0.95 6.64 15.86
N LYS A 252 -2.16 6.99 16.27
CA LYS A 252 -3.31 6.08 16.26
C LYS A 252 -3.74 5.76 14.82
N TYR A 253 -4.10 4.49 14.57
CA TYR A 253 -4.61 4.06 13.27
C TYR A 253 -5.86 4.85 12.87
N TYR A 254 -5.89 5.34 11.63
CA TYR A 254 -6.96 6.12 10.99
C TYR A 254 -7.36 7.41 11.68
N LYS A 255 -7.16 7.56 12.99
CA LYS A 255 -7.62 8.73 13.73
C LYS A 255 -6.91 10.02 13.31
N TYR A 256 -5.57 9.96 13.20
CA TYR A 256 -4.71 11.08 12.75
C TYR A 256 -3.66 10.62 11.74
N SER A 257 -3.78 9.39 11.24
CA SER A 257 -2.80 8.75 10.38
C SER A 257 -3.22 8.71 8.92
N ASN A 258 -3.95 9.71 8.47
CA ASN A 258 -4.33 9.86 7.08
C ASN A 258 -4.54 11.33 6.72
N THR A 259 -4.43 11.65 5.42
CA THR A 259 -4.70 12.99 4.90
C THR A 259 -5.07 12.93 3.42
N ASN A 260 -5.84 13.89 2.97
CA ASN A 260 -6.12 14.20 1.57
C ASN A 260 -5.57 15.57 1.16
N ASP A 261 -4.64 16.10 1.92
CA ASP A 261 -4.00 17.41 1.74
C ASP A 261 -2.47 17.25 1.60
N PHE A 262 -1.74 18.33 1.71
CA PHE A 262 -0.28 18.33 1.71
C PHE A 262 0.29 17.65 2.97
N TYR A 263 1.38 16.92 2.81
CA TYR A 263 2.08 16.27 3.93
C TYR A 263 3.57 16.19 3.72
N VAL A 264 4.28 16.18 4.84
CA VAL A 264 5.72 15.87 4.92
C VAL A 264 5.90 14.87 6.04
N TYR A 265 6.64 13.81 5.77
CA TYR A 265 7.01 12.86 6.83
C TYR A 265 8.41 12.30 6.62
N GLY A 266 9.05 11.91 7.71
CA GLY A 266 10.35 11.26 7.69
C GLY A 266 10.51 10.27 8.83
N ASN A 267 11.30 9.22 8.56
CA ASN A 267 11.69 8.22 9.53
C ASN A 267 13.21 8.05 9.48
N ILE A 268 13.82 7.85 10.64
CA ILE A 268 15.25 7.62 10.82
C ILE A 268 15.42 6.43 11.75
N ASP A 269 16.39 5.53 11.42
CA ASP A 269 16.72 4.34 12.21
C ASP A 269 18.25 4.15 12.24
#